data_7399f1fb4a0366a71e914be10e4139a1
#
_entry.id   7399f1fb4a0366a71e914be10e4139a1
#
_cell.length_a   1.000
_cell.length_b   1.000
_cell.length_c   1.000
_cell.angle_alpha   90.00
_cell.angle_beta   90.00
_cell.angle_gamma   90.00
#
_symmetry.space_group_name_H-M   'P 1'
#
loop_
_entity.id
_entity.type
_entity.pdbx_description
1 polymer ?
#
loop_
_entity_poly.entity_id
_entity_poly.type
_entity_poly.pdbx_seq_one_letter_code
_entity_poly.pdbx_strand_id
1 'polypeptide(L)'
;MAEIIAADIPFKKIECHTADAIEVFREQGMFDKIELLKTTHELYTQYHTLDGLADSYYSWLTPSTGYLQGFDLVKYNGGVLLVPPMPDAPTEPAPIEPQEKMLNAFKEYLTFNQIIGLSNIGDLNKVVETRQATDLIKVAEALHEKKIGKIADDITRRYHENGTRIVLISGPSSSGKTTFSKRLSIQLMTNLLKPVAISLDNYFVNRTDTPLDETGDYDYESLYALSLIHI
;
A
#
# COMPACT_ATOMS: atom_id res chain seq x y z
N MET A 1 -19.48 1.29 -17.39
CA MET A 1 -18.99 2.55 -16.79
C MET A 1 -19.36 3.75 -17.64
N ALA A 2 -19.02 3.82 -18.92
CA ALA A 2 -19.35 4.99 -19.76
C ALA A 2 -20.84 5.37 -19.76
N GLU A 3 -21.75 4.42 -19.85
CA GLU A 3 -23.20 4.65 -19.78
C GLU A 3 -23.64 5.22 -18.43
N ILE A 4 -23.10 4.72 -17.31
CA ILE A 4 -23.38 5.20 -15.95
C ILE A 4 -22.89 6.65 -15.79
N ILE A 5 -21.72 6.97 -16.32
CA ILE A 5 -21.17 8.34 -16.29
C ILE A 5 -22.02 9.29 -17.12
N ALA A 6 -22.41 8.87 -18.34
CA ALA A 6 -23.26 9.66 -19.22
C ALA A 6 -24.67 9.89 -18.66
N ALA A 7 -25.16 8.99 -17.82
CA ALA A 7 -26.46 9.12 -17.16
C ALA A 7 -26.46 10.10 -15.98
N ASP A 8 -25.29 10.59 -15.55
CA ASP A 8 -25.09 11.55 -14.48
C ASP A 8 -25.87 11.20 -13.18
N ILE A 9 -25.73 9.94 -12.73
CA ILE A 9 -26.47 9.39 -11.60
C ILE A 9 -25.91 9.99 -10.29
N PRO A 10 -26.75 10.54 -9.41
CA PRO A 10 -26.31 11.12 -8.14
C PRO A 10 -25.89 10.03 -7.13
N PHE A 11 -24.77 10.27 -6.42
CA PHE A 11 -24.42 9.51 -5.22
C PHE A 11 -25.29 10.00 -4.05
N LYS A 12 -26.05 9.09 -3.43
CA LYS A 12 -26.87 9.42 -2.27
C LYS A 12 -26.22 8.92 -1.00
N LYS A 13 -25.93 9.83 -0.09
CA LYS A 13 -25.45 9.50 1.25
C LYS A 13 -26.63 9.14 2.15
N ILE A 14 -26.56 8.02 2.82
CA ILE A 14 -27.58 7.52 3.75
C ILE A 14 -26.92 7.35 5.12
N GLU A 15 -27.59 7.85 6.16
CA GLU A 15 -27.26 7.61 7.56
C GLU A 15 -28.41 6.84 8.19
N CYS A 16 -28.11 5.72 8.83
CA CYS A 16 -29.11 4.85 9.44
C CYS A 16 -28.54 4.11 10.65
N HIS A 17 -29.39 3.38 11.38
CA HIS A 17 -28.90 2.44 12.37
C HIS A 17 -27.99 1.39 11.73
N THR A 18 -26.90 1.04 12.43
CA THR A 18 -25.93 0.04 11.93
C THR A 18 -26.62 -1.32 11.64
N ALA A 19 -27.62 -1.69 12.42
CA ALA A 19 -28.42 -2.89 12.18
C ALA A 19 -29.10 -2.89 10.81
N ASP A 20 -29.67 -1.74 10.40
CA ASP A 20 -30.36 -1.61 9.11
C ASP A 20 -29.35 -1.65 7.96
N ALA A 21 -28.18 -1.01 8.10
CA ALA A 21 -27.12 -1.09 7.11
C ALA A 21 -26.61 -2.53 6.92
N ILE A 22 -26.50 -3.32 8.00
CA ILE A 22 -26.11 -4.73 7.94
C ILE A 22 -27.10 -5.52 7.08
N GLU A 23 -28.40 -5.28 7.19
CA GLU A 23 -29.39 -5.95 6.33
C GLU A 23 -29.21 -5.56 4.85
N VAL A 24 -29.03 -4.27 4.55
CA VAL A 24 -28.77 -3.80 3.19
C VAL A 24 -27.53 -4.49 2.58
N PHE A 25 -26.43 -4.56 3.32
CA PHE A 25 -25.21 -5.23 2.84
C PHE A 25 -25.38 -6.75 2.75
N ARG A 26 -26.21 -7.35 3.59
CA ARG A 26 -26.55 -8.78 3.51
C ARG A 26 -27.31 -9.12 2.23
N GLU A 27 -28.32 -8.32 1.87
CA GLU A 27 -29.07 -8.50 0.63
C GLU A 27 -28.19 -8.40 -0.62
N GLN A 28 -27.09 -7.62 -0.54
CA GLN A 28 -26.14 -7.46 -1.63
C GLN A 28 -24.94 -8.44 -1.56
N GLY A 29 -24.90 -9.33 -0.55
CA GLY A 29 -23.82 -10.31 -0.40
C GLY A 29 -22.46 -9.74 0.03
N MET A 30 -22.45 -8.54 0.59
CA MET A 30 -21.23 -7.85 1.04
C MET A 30 -20.84 -8.25 2.48
N PHE A 31 -20.43 -9.49 2.67
CA PHE A 31 -20.14 -10.07 3.98
C PHE A 31 -18.97 -9.42 4.72
N ASP A 32 -17.98 -8.92 4.01
CA ASP A 32 -16.85 -8.16 4.54
C ASP A 32 -17.29 -6.86 5.23
N LYS A 33 -18.25 -6.15 4.65
CA LYS A 33 -18.85 -4.95 5.24
C LYS A 33 -19.65 -5.29 6.51
N ILE A 34 -20.37 -6.40 6.50
CA ILE A 34 -21.15 -6.88 7.66
C ILE A 34 -20.20 -7.17 8.84
N GLU A 35 -19.13 -7.91 8.59
CA GLU A 35 -18.15 -8.24 9.66
C GLU A 35 -17.45 -6.97 10.19
N LEU A 36 -17.15 -6.01 9.33
CA LEU A 36 -16.62 -4.72 9.76
C LEU A 36 -17.62 -3.99 10.67
N LEU A 37 -18.86 -3.82 10.23
CA LEU A 37 -19.89 -3.09 11.00
C LEU A 37 -20.21 -3.75 12.35
N LYS A 38 -20.18 -5.08 12.44
CA LYS A 38 -20.37 -5.79 13.72
C LYS A 38 -19.26 -5.50 14.74
N THR A 39 -18.05 -5.17 14.27
CA THR A 39 -16.86 -4.96 15.11
C THR A 39 -16.55 -3.49 15.39
N THR A 40 -17.23 -2.54 14.77
CA THR A 40 -17.05 -1.10 15.06
C THR A 40 -17.83 -0.64 16.29
N HIS A 41 -18.86 -1.39 16.73
CA HIS A 41 -19.75 -1.07 17.85
C HIS A 41 -20.44 0.29 17.74
N GLU A 42 -20.53 0.86 16.55
CA GLU A 42 -21.22 2.12 16.29
C GLU A 42 -22.73 1.90 16.17
N LEU A 43 -23.52 2.75 16.80
CA LEU A 43 -24.99 2.67 16.76
C LEU A 43 -25.54 3.11 15.40
N TYR A 44 -24.90 4.11 14.78
CA TYR A 44 -25.25 4.64 13.47
C TYR A 44 -24.07 4.50 12.51
N THR A 45 -24.36 4.26 11.24
CA THR A 45 -23.36 4.21 10.17
C THR A 45 -23.83 4.97 8.95
N GLN A 46 -22.88 5.27 8.07
CA GLN A 46 -23.13 5.97 6.81
C GLN A 46 -22.66 5.09 5.65
N TYR A 47 -23.45 5.07 4.60
CA TYR A 47 -23.07 4.46 3.33
C TYR A 47 -23.61 5.31 2.17
N HIS A 48 -23.17 5.01 0.96
CA HIS A 48 -23.63 5.68 -0.25
C HIS A 48 -24.36 4.69 -1.15
N THR A 49 -25.33 5.18 -1.91
CA THR A 49 -25.98 4.39 -2.94
C THR A 49 -25.78 5.01 -4.31
N LEU A 50 -25.55 4.15 -5.30
CA LEU A 50 -25.54 4.48 -6.71
C LEU A 50 -26.41 3.48 -7.44
N ASP A 51 -27.53 3.96 -8.01
CA ASP A 51 -28.48 3.13 -8.78
C ASP A 51 -28.91 1.84 -8.04
N GLY A 52 -29.21 1.96 -6.75
CA GLY A 52 -29.63 0.83 -5.90
C GLY A 52 -28.48 0.00 -5.30
N LEU A 53 -27.25 0.16 -5.76
CA LEU A 53 -26.09 -0.49 -5.17
C LEU A 53 -25.60 0.33 -3.97
N ALA A 54 -25.49 -0.28 -2.80
CA ALA A 54 -24.95 0.36 -1.60
C ALA A 54 -23.48 0.00 -1.40
N ASP A 55 -22.65 0.98 -1.01
CA ASP A 55 -21.28 0.74 -0.56
C ASP A 55 -20.85 1.81 0.47
N SER A 56 -19.84 1.49 1.28
CA SER A 56 -19.32 2.42 2.28
C SER A 56 -17.99 3.02 1.83
N TYR A 57 -17.89 4.35 1.96
CA TYR A 57 -16.69 5.12 1.65
C TYR A 57 -16.34 6.03 2.82
N TYR A 58 -15.06 6.12 3.16
CA TYR A 58 -14.56 6.97 4.24
C TYR A 58 -14.18 8.38 3.78
N SER A 59 -14.21 8.64 2.47
CA SER A 59 -13.87 9.92 1.86
C SER A 59 -15.08 10.56 1.18
N TRP A 60 -14.89 11.79 0.76
CA TRP A 60 -15.88 12.51 -0.03
C TRP A 60 -16.02 11.88 -1.41
N LEU A 61 -17.25 11.77 -1.88
CA LEU A 61 -17.57 11.43 -3.27
C LEU A 61 -17.97 12.68 -4.04
N THR A 62 -17.84 12.62 -5.36
CA THR A 62 -18.45 13.64 -6.24
C THR A 62 -19.97 13.60 -6.12
N PRO A 63 -20.67 14.71 -6.41
CA PRO A 63 -22.14 14.72 -6.31
C PRO A 63 -22.84 13.69 -7.21
N SER A 64 -22.27 13.42 -8.37
CA SER A 64 -22.81 12.45 -9.33
C SER A 64 -21.72 11.84 -10.21
N THR A 65 -22.08 10.83 -10.99
CA THR A 65 -21.16 10.13 -11.89
C THR A 65 -20.69 10.99 -13.07
N GLY A 66 -21.44 12.02 -13.44
CA GLY A 66 -21.08 12.94 -14.53
C GLY A 66 -19.82 13.78 -14.29
N TYR A 67 -19.36 13.86 -13.05
CA TYR A 67 -18.07 14.50 -12.72
C TYR A 67 -16.85 13.66 -13.09
N LEU A 68 -17.04 12.37 -13.39
CA LEU A 68 -15.94 11.48 -13.75
C LEU A 68 -15.59 11.67 -15.23
N GLN A 69 -14.34 12.06 -15.48
CA GLN A 69 -13.81 12.25 -16.82
C GLN A 69 -12.46 11.53 -16.94
N GLY A 70 -12.12 11.13 -18.17
CA GLY A 70 -10.77 10.64 -18.46
C GLY A 70 -10.35 9.39 -17.69
N PHE A 71 -11.00 8.25 -17.87
CA PHE A 71 -10.53 6.98 -17.32
C PHE A 71 -10.33 5.93 -18.42
N ASP A 72 -9.55 4.90 -18.14
CA ASP A 72 -9.46 3.71 -18.97
C ASP A 72 -9.55 2.43 -18.13
N LEU A 73 -9.97 1.33 -18.77
CA LEU A 73 -10.05 0.00 -18.17
C LEU A 73 -9.25 -0.96 -19.02
N VAL A 74 -8.15 -1.47 -18.48
CA VAL A 74 -7.23 -2.34 -19.21
C VAL A 74 -7.14 -3.70 -18.56
N LYS A 75 -7.13 -4.76 -19.37
CA LYS A 75 -6.86 -6.11 -18.87
C LYS A 75 -5.40 -6.18 -18.42
N TYR A 76 -5.17 -6.50 -17.15
CA TYR A 76 -3.84 -6.51 -16.57
C TYR A 76 -3.66 -7.70 -15.62
N ASN A 77 -2.70 -8.58 -15.91
CA ASN A 77 -2.31 -9.71 -15.05
C ASN A 77 -3.47 -10.57 -14.50
N GLY A 78 -4.46 -10.85 -15.34
CA GLY A 78 -5.63 -11.68 -14.99
C GLY A 78 -6.75 -10.94 -14.27
N GLY A 79 -6.64 -9.63 -14.13
CA GLY A 79 -7.64 -8.71 -13.57
C GLY A 79 -7.91 -7.53 -14.51
N VAL A 80 -8.51 -6.49 -13.94
CA VAL A 80 -8.79 -5.23 -14.63
C VAL A 80 -8.05 -4.11 -13.88
N LEU A 81 -7.27 -3.33 -14.61
CA LEU A 81 -6.64 -2.11 -14.12
C LEU A 81 -7.54 -0.92 -14.48
N LEU A 82 -7.99 -0.20 -13.47
CA LEU A 82 -8.62 1.10 -13.63
C LEU A 82 -7.52 2.17 -13.67
N VAL A 83 -7.45 2.90 -14.77
CA VAL A 83 -6.47 3.97 -14.98
C VAL A 83 -7.18 5.31 -14.76
N PRO A 84 -6.85 6.06 -13.69
CA PRO A 84 -7.41 7.37 -13.46
C PRO A 84 -6.79 8.40 -14.40
N PRO A 85 -7.38 9.61 -14.52
CA PRO A 85 -6.76 10.72 -15.23
C PRO A 85 -5.54 11.26 -14.51
N MET A 86 -4.69 11.99 -15.23
CA MET A 86 -3.60 12.75 -14.62
C MET A 86 -4.16 14.03 -13.97
N PRO A 87 -3.56 14.54 -12.87
CA PRO A 87 -4.02 15.75 -12.19
C PRO A 87 -4.02 17.00 -13.08
N ASP A 88 -3.06 17.10 -13.98
CA ASP A 88 -2.87 18.19 -14.93
C ASP A 88 -3.59 17.98 -16.27
N ALA A 89 -4.11 16.79 -16.53
CA ALA A 89 -4.89 16.42 -17.72
C ALA A 89 -6.12 15.58 -17.32
N PRO A 90 -7.16 16.17 -16.69
CA PRO A 90 -8.26 15.43 -16.06
C PRO A 90 -9.19 14.72 -17.04
N THR A 91 -9.06 14.95 -18.33
CA THR A 91 -9.86 14.32 -19.40
C THR A 91 -9.13 13.17 -20.08
N GLU A 92 -7.85 12.94 -19.77
CA GLU A 92 -7.03 11.90 -20.39
C GLU A 92 -6.56 10.89 -19.35
N PRO A 93 -6.66 9.57 -19.64
CA PRO A 93 -6.14 8.56 -18.71
C PRO A 93 -4.60 8.67 -18.62
N ALA A 94 -4.07 8.40 -17.44
CA ALA A 94 -2.64 8.40 -17.21
C ALA A 94 -1.94 7.30 -18.04
N PRO A 95 -0.66 7.47 -18.42
CA PRO A 95 0.11 6.41 -19.08
C PRO A 95 0.27 5.20 -18.15
N ILE A 96 0.19 4.00 -18.71
CA ILE A 96 0.30 2.76 -17.95
C ILE A 96 1.78 2.38 -17.87
N GLU A 97 2.31 2.38 -16.67
CA GLU A 97 3.62 1.83 -16.36
C GLU A 97 3.49 0.44 -15.73
N PRO A 98 4.00 -0.62 -16.36
CA PRO A 98 3.93 -1.97 -15.80
C PRO A 98 4.69 -2.08 -14.49
N GLN A 99 3.99 -2.48 -13.42
CA GLN A 99 4.57 -2.63 -12.08
C GLN A 99 4.45 -4.08 -11.58
N GLU A 100 4.95 -5.02 -12.35
CA GLU A 100 4.80 -6.45 -12.07
C GLU A 100 5.40 -6.89 -10.74
N LYS A 101 6.55 -6.34 -10.35
CA LYS A 101 7.19 -6.69 -9.06
C LYS A 101 6.32 -6.28 -7.87
N MET A 102 5.75 -5.08 -7.92
CA MET A 102 4.86 -4.59 -6.88
C MET A 102 3.57 -5.40 -6.84
N LEU A 103 2.96 -5.68 -8.00
CA LEU A 103 1.76 -6.51 -8.08
C LEU A 103 1.98 -7.91 -7.52
N ASN A 104 3.12 -8.54 -7.82
CA ASN A 104 3.46 -9.87 -7.30
C ASN A 104 3.64 -9.83 -5.77
N ALA A 105 4.24 -8.79 -5.22
CA ALA A 105 4.34 -8.61 -3.78
C ALA A 105 2.95 -8.49 -3.12
N PHE A 106 2.03 -7.71 -3.70
CA PHE A 106 0.65 -7.62 -3.21
C PHE A 106 -0.09 -8.96 -3.30
N LYS A 107 0.03 -9.70 -4.41
CA LYS A 107 -0.58 -11.02 -4.56
C LYS A 107 -0.08 -12.02 -3.50
N GLU A 108 1.22 -11.99 -3.20
CA GLU A 108 1.79 -12.83 -2.15
C GLU A 108 1.20 -12.50 -0.77
N TYR A 109 1.05 -11.21 -0.44
CA TYR A 109 0.42 -10.77 0.80
C TYR A 109 -1.06 -11.16 0.89
N LEU A 110 -1.81 -10.97 -0.20
CA LEU A 110 -3.22 -11.38 -0.26
C LEU A 110 -3.37 -12.88 -0.02
N THR A 111 -2.54 -13.70 -0.67
CA THR A 111 -2.55 -15.16 -0.49
C THR A 111 -2.22 -15.53 0.97
N PHE A 112 -1.20 -14.89 1.56
CA PHE A 112 -0.87 -15.12 2.96
C PHE A 112 -2.03 -14.77 3.89
N ASN A 113 -2.62 -13.57 3.71
CA ASN A 113 -3.74 -13.11 4.53
C ASN A 113 -4.95 -14.06 4.42
N GLN A 114 -5.24 -14.57 3.23
CA GLN A 114 -6.31 -15.57 3.02
C GLN A 114 -6.01 -16.87 3.80
N ILE A 115 -4.78 -17.37 3.76
CA ILE A 115 -4.38 -18.60 4.47
C ILE A 115 -4.54 -18.45 5.98
N ILE A 116 -4.22 -17.28 6.55
CA ILE A 116 -4.35 -17.04 7.99
C ILE A 116 -5.75 -16.53 8.39
N GLY A 117 -6.70 -16.45 7.44
CA GLY A 117 -8.07 -16.04 7.71
C GLY A 117 -8.26 -14.54 7.98
N LEU A 118 -7.40 -13.68 7.43
CA LEU A 118 -7.43 -12.22 7.56
C LEU A 118 -7.62 -11.56 6.20
N SER A 119 -8.78 -11.73 5.61
CA SER A 119 -9.06 -11.17 4.28
C SER A 119 -9.49 -9.70 4.31
N ASN A 120 -9.98 -9.21 5.44
CA ASN A 120 -10.52 -7.86 5.61
C ASN A 120 -10.32 -7.33 7.04
N ILE A 121 -10.65 -6.07 7.26
CA ILE A 121 -10.50 -5.40 8.57
C ILE A 121 -11.44 -6.00 9.64
N GLY A 122 -12.63 -6.45 9.25
CA GLY A 122 -13.56 -7.12 10.18
C GLY A 122 -12.95 -8.40 10.76
N ASP A 123 -12.25 -9.20 9.93
CA ASP A 123 -11.52 -10.37 10.41
C ASP A 123 -10.43 -10.00 11.42
N LEU A 124 -9.67 -8.93 11.14
CA LEU A 124 -8.63 -8.42 12.05
C LEU A 124 -9.22 -7.96 13.39
N ASN A 125 -10.32 -7.18 13.36
CA ASN A 125 -11.00 -6.72 14.56
C ASN A 125 -11.46 -7.91 15.42
N LYS A 126 -12.00 -8.95 14.80
CA LYS A 126 -12.43 -10.17 15.48
C LYS A 126 -11.27 -10.91 16.15
N VAL A 127 -10.10 -10.96 15.50
CA VAL A 127 -8.89 -11.53 16.13
C VAL A 127 -8.46 -10.75 17.36
N VAL A 128 -8.59 -9.40 17.33
CA VAL A 128 -8.32 -8.53 18.48
C VAL A 128 -9.32 -8.77 19.60
N GLU A 129 -10.61 -8.79 19.31
CA GLU A 129 -11.69 -9.04 20.29
C GLU A 129 -11.54 -10.42 20.95
N THR A 130 -11.17 -11.44 20.19
CA THR A 130 -10.95 -12.81 20.70
C THR A 130 -9.59 -13.01 21.38
N ARG A 131 -8.78 -11.95 21.55
CA ARG A 131 -7.46 -11.94 22.20
C ARG A 131 -6.41 -12.83 21.50
N GLN A 132 -6.56 -13.07 20.22
CA GLN A 132 -5.61 -13.88 19.40
C GLN A 132 -4.56 -13.00 18.69
N ALA A 133 -4.57 -11.68 18.90
CA ALA A 133 -3.65 -10.74 18.26
C ALA A 133 -2.16 -11.07 18.50
N THR A 134 -1.81 -11.57 19.70
CA THR A 134 -0.43 -11.93 20.03
C THR A 134 0.11 -13.04 19.12
N ASP A 135 -0.70 -14.06 18.83
CA ASP A 135 -0.26 -15.15 17.96
C ASP A 135 -0.19 -14.72 16.52
N LEU A 136 -1.12 -13.85 16.07
CA LEU A 136 -1.05 -13.23 14.76
C LEU A 136 0.24 -12.41 14.57
N ILE A 137 0.63 -11.61 15.56
CA ILE A 137 1.88 -10.82 15.53
C ILE A 137 3.07 -11.76 15.38
N LYS A 138 3.15 -12.84 16.17
CA LYS A 138 4.26 -13.81 16.06
C LYS A 138 4.35 -14.46 14.68
N VAL A 139 3.21 -14.81 14.07
CA VAL A 139 3.17 -15.36 12.71
C VAL A 139 3.64 -14.34 11.68
N ALA A 140 3.20 -13.10 11.78
CA ALA A 140 3.63 -12.02 10.89
C ALA A 140 5.14 -11.73 11.02
N GLU A 141 5.66 -11.68 12.24
CA GLU A 141 7.09 -11.50 12.49
C GLU A 141 7.93 -12.66 11.95
N ALA A 142 7.48 -13.90 12.17
CA ALA A 142 8.16 -15.09 11.64
C ALA A 142 8.19 -15.09 10.10
N LEU A 143 7.11 -14.64 9.44
CA LEU A 143 7.08 -14.48 8.00
C LEU A 143 8.07 -13.41 7.53
N HIS A 144 8.14 -12.27 8.21
CA HIS A 144 9.10 -11.21 7.91
C HIS A 144 10.54 -11.73 8.01
N GLU A 145 10.90 -12.39 9.11
CA GLU A 145 12.25 -12.95 9.27
C GLU A 145 12.58 -13.96 8.17
N LYS A 146 11.64 -14.84 7.84
CA LYS A 146 11.82 -15.81 6.76
C LYS A 146 12.07 -15.14 5.40
N LYS A 147 11.38 -14.03 5.11
CA LYS A 147 11.58 -13.27 3.87
C LYS A 147 12.93 -12.55 3.85
N ILE A 148 13.33 -11.94 4.96
CA ILE A 148 14.64 -11.28 5.09
C ILE A 148 15.77 -12.32 4.96
N GLY A 149 15.61 -13.51 5.56
CA GLY A 149 16.55 -14.61 5.41
C GLY A 149 16.74 -15.03 3.95
N LYS A 150 15.65 -15.20 3.20
CA LYS A 150 15.73 -15.50 1.74
C LYS A 150 16.47 -14.42 0.95
N ILE A 151 16.26 -13.15 1.29
CA ILE A 151 16.99 -12.04 0.64
C ILE A 151 18.48 -12.12 0.99
N ALA A 152 18.82 -12.41 2.26
CA ALA A 152 20.21 -12.58 2.68
C ALA A 152 20.88 -13.75 1.96
N ASP A 153 20.16 -14.87 1.78
CA ASP A 153 20.67 -16.04 1.01
C ASP A 153 20.94 -15.69 -0.44
N ASP A 154 20.04 -14.93 -1.10
CA ASP A 154 20.25 -14.48 -2.48
C ASP A 154 21.44 -13.51 -2.60
N ILE A 155 21.59 -12.59 -1.66
CA ILE A 155 22.74 -11.67 -1.61
C ILE A 155 24.04 -12.47 -1.41
N THR A 156 24.04 -13.43 -0.50
CA THR A 156 25.21 -14.28 -0.23
C THR A 156 25.61 -15.09 -1.46
N ARG A 157 24.63 -15.67 -2.14
CA ARG A 157 24.88 -16.39 -3.41
C ARG A 157 25.49 -15.45 -4.44
N ARG A 158 24.92 -14.26 -4.66
CA ARG A 158 25.47 -13.26 -5.62
C ARG A 158 26.83 -12.73 -5.22
N TYR A 159 27.12 -12.64 -3.93
CA TYR A 159 28.42 -12.27 -3.42
C TYR A 159 29.51 -13.27 -3.90
N HIS A 160 29.22 -14.57 -3.80
CA HIS A 160 30.16 -15.62 -4.18
C HIS A 160 30.23 -15.83 -5.69
N GLU A 161 29.09 -15.81 -6.39
CA GLU A 161 29.03 -16.09 -7.82
C GLU A 161 29.43 -14.89 -8.68
N ASN A 162 28.95 -13.69 -8.35
CA ASN A 162 29.04 -12.50 -9.19
C ASN A 162 29.90 -11.39 -8.58
N GLY A 163 30.47 -11.59 -7.40
CA GLY A 163 31.26 -10.56 -6.71
C GLY A 163 30.45 -9.35 -6.23
N THR A 164 29.13 -9.49 -6.03
CA THR A 164 28.27 -8.40 -5.54
C THR A 164 28.77 -7.89 -4.19
N ARG A 165 29.04 -6.59 -4.06
CA ARG A 165 29.57 -5.94 -2.85
C ARG A 165 28.66 -4.86 -2.29
N ILE A 166 27.74 -4.35 -3.10
CA ILE A 166 26.88 -3.23 -2.76
C ILE A 166 25.42 -3.68 -2.83
N VAL A 167 24.65 -3.39 -1.80
CA VAL A 167 23.21 -3.59 -1.73
C VAL A 167 22.55 -2.26 -1.44
N LEU A 168 21.73 -1.77 -2.35
CA LEU A 168 21.00 -0.53 -2.21
C LEU A 168 19.60 -0.81 -1.64
N ILE A 169 19.22 -0.07 -0.59
CA ILE A 169 17.91 -0.16 0.06
C ILE A 169 17.24 1.20 -0.10
N SER A 170 16.18 1.27 -0.88
CA SER A 170 15.39 2.47 -1.09
C SER A 170 13.94 2.26 -0.67
N GLY A 171 13.23 3.35 -0.43
CA GLY A 171 11.82 3.36 -0.07
C GLY A 171 11.40 4.73 0.47
N PRO A 172 10.10 5.03 0.52
CA PRO A 172 9.60 6.31 1.00
C PRO A 172 9.96 6.56 2.47
N SER A 173 9.75 7.80 2.93
CA SER A 173 9.94 8.16 4.34
C SER A 173 9.05 7.26 5.22
N SER A 174 9.54 6.92 6.39
CA SER A 174 8.87 6.05 7.37
C SER A 174 8.52 4.63 6.88
N SER A 175 9.06 4.17 5.75
CA SER A 175 8.82 2.81 5.22
C SER A 175 9.55 1.69 5.97
N GLY A 176 10.33 2.01 7.00
CA GLY A 176 11.07 1.01 7.79
C GLY A 176 12.43 0.61 7.22
N LYS A 177 13.01 1.39 6.27
CA LYS A 177 14.35 1.12 5.69
C LYS A 177 15.41 0.79 6.72
N THR A 178 15.51 1.60 7.77
CA THR A 178 16.51 1.43 8.85
C THR A 178 16.30 0.12 9.62
N THR A 179 15.08 -0.23 9.94
CA THR A 179 14.75 -1.49 10.62
C THR A 179 15.06 -2.69 9.73
N PHE A 180 14.68 -2.61 8.45
CA PHE A 180 14.96 -3.64 7.46
C PHE A 180 16.47 -3.84 7.27
N SER A 181 17.26 -2.76 7.12
CA SER A 181 18.73 -2.85 6.93
C SER A 181 19.43 -3.51 8.13
N LYS A 182 18.99 -3.20 9.35
CA LYS A 182 19.53 -3.83 10.58
C LYS A 182 19.21 -5.33 10.62
N ARG A 183 17.97 -5.73 10.35
CA ARG A 183 17.56 -7.14 10.29
C ARG A 183 18.28 -7.90 9.18
N LEU A 184 18.40 -7.31 8.00
CA LEU A 184 19.15 -7.88 6.89
C LEU A 184 20.64 -8.06 7.24
N SER A 185 21.25 -7.08 7.92
CA SER A 185 22.63 -7.20 8.38
C SER A 185 22.83 -8.38 9.32
N ILE A 186 21.88 -8.62 10.23
CA ILE A 186 21.90 -9.80 11.13
C ILE A 186 21.84 -11.09 10.30
N GLN A 187 20.92 -11.21 9.35
CA GLN A 187 20.80 -12.39 8.50
C GLN A 187 22.04 -12.61 7.62
N LEU A 188 22.68 -11.54 7.12
CA LEU A 188 23.96 -11.66 6.39
C LEU A 188 25.09 -12.14 7.27
N MET A 189 25.12 -11.72 8.56
CA MET A 189 26.10 -12.24 9.52
C MET A 189 25.91 -13.73 9.81
N THR A 190 24.66 -14.23 9.84
CA THR A 190 24.42 -15.67 9.97
C THR A 190 24.91 -16.45 8.74
N ASN A 191 24.98 -15.80 7.59
CA ASN A 191 25.56 -16.33 6.35
C ASN A 191 27.09 -16.07 6.25
N LEU A 192 27.74 -15.75 7.37
CA LEU A 192 29.20 -15.52 7.49
C LEU A 192 29.71 -14.32 6.67
N LEU A 193 28.86 -13.38 6.33
CA LEU A 193 29.25 -12.11 5.72
C LEU A 193 29.31 -11.02 6.81
N LYS A 194 30.17 -10.01 6.60
CA LYS A 194 30.28 -8.86 7.50
C LYS A 194 29.83 -7.59 6.77
N PRO A 195 28.53 -7.27 6.79
CA PRO A 195 28.02 -6.08 6.13
C PRO A 195 28.41 -4.80 6.89
N VAL A 196 28.58 -3.71 6.16
CA VAL A 196 28.73 -2.37 6.69
C VAL A 196 27.53 -1.56 6.22
N ALA A 197 26.70 -1.10 7.17
CA ALA A 197 25.53 -0.28 6.85
C ALA A 197 25.96 1.19 6.78
N ILE A 198 25.63 1.82 5.66
CA ILE A 198 25.86 3.24 5.42
C ILE A 198 24.49 3.90 5.23
N SER A 199 24.12 4.83 6.12
CA SER A 199 22.92 5.64 5.96
C SER A 199 23.27 6.91 5.20
N LEU A 200 22.62 7.15 4.08
CA LEU A 200 22.81 8.39 3.32
C LEU A 200 22.39 9.63 4.11
N ASP A 201 21.45 9.47 5.05
CA ASP A 201 21.03 10.56 5.96
C ASP A 201 22.17 11.20 6.74
N ASN A 202 23.25 10.45 6.99
CA ASN A 202 24.43 10.97 7.70
C ASN A 202 25.34 11.83 6.82
N TYR A 203 25.06 11.91 5.53
CA TYR A 203 25.92 12.55 4.52
C TYR A 203 25.26 13.74 3.84
N PHE A 204 24.10 14.19 4.29
CA PHE A 204 23.51 15.42 3.79
C PHE A 204 24.41 16.62 4.14
N VAL A 205 24.55 17.53 3.19
CA VAL A 205 25.17 18.83 3.43
C VAL A 205 24.31 19.68 4.38
N ASN A 206 24.86 20.78 4.91
CA ASN A 206 24.05 21.70 5.70
C ASN A 206 22.91 22.26 4.88
N ARG A 207 21.81 22.61 5.54
CA ARG A 207 20.61 23.14 4.84
C ARG A 207 20.93 24.35 3.97
N THR A 208 21.85 25.22 4.39
CA THR A 208 22.30 26.40 3.64
C THR A 208 23.05 26.04 2.36
N ASP A 209 23.61 24.84 2.28
CA ASP A 209 24.42 24.36 1.17
C ASP A 209 23.66 23.41 0.27
N THR A 210 22.39 23.09 0.64
CA THR A 210 21.49 22.26 -0.17
C THR A 210 21.10 23.00 -1.44
N PRO A 211 21.19 22.38 -2.62
CA PRO A 211 20.71 22.97 -3.87
C PRO A 211 19.25 23.38 -3.79
N LEU A 212 18.89 24.38 -4.57
CA LEU A 212 17.49 24.77 -4.74
C LEU A 212 16.93 24.14 -6.02
N ASP A 213 15.66 23.77 -6.00
CA ASP A 213 14.91 23.32 -7.15
C ASP A 213 14.47 24.51 -8.04
N GLU A 214 13.73 24.22 -9.11
CA GLU A 214 13.23 25.24 -10.06
C GLU A 214 12.23 26.23 -9.42
N THR A 215 11.63 25.87 -8.28
CA THR A 215 10.67 26.71 -7.54
C THR A 215 11.35 27.55 -6.46
N GLY A 216 12.65 27.31 -6.20
CA GLY A 216 13.43 28.00 -5.18
C GLY A 216 13.35 27.35 -3.79
N ASP A 217 12.80 26.15 -3.68
CA ASP A 217 12.79 25.33 -2.48
C ASP A 217 14.03 24.44 -2.41
N TYR A 218 14.39 23.97 -1.20
CA TYR A 218 15.55 23.07 -1.03
C TYR A 218 15.30 21.70 -1.67
N ASP A 219 16.11 21.32 -2.65
CA ASP A 219 16.07 20.04 -3.32
C ASP A 219 16.88 18.97 -2.55
N TYR A 220 16.24 18.31 -1.60
CA TYR A 220 16.84 17.22 -0.83
C TYR A 220 17.00 15.93 -1.62
N GLU A 221 16.37 15.79 -2.79
CA GLU A 221 16.51 14.64 -3.68
C GLU A 221 17.68 14.80 -4.66
N SER A 222 18.28 15.98 -4.72
CA SER A 222 19.46 16.23 -5.53
C SER A 222 20.65 15.40 -5.06
N LEU A 223 21.41 14.84 -6.00
CA LEU A 223 22.68 14.19 -5.70
C LEU A 223 23.67 15.15 -5.01
N TYR A 224 23.62 16.44 -5.31
CA TYR A 224 24.45 17.46 -4.71
C TYR A 224 24.06 17.85 -3.28
N ALA A 225 22.90 17.38 -2.80
CA ALA A 225 22.53 17.49 -1.41
C ALA A 225 23.32 16.54 -0.50
N LEU A 226 24.08 15.60 -1.09
CA LEU A 226 24.92 14.64 -0.36
C LEU A 226 26.41 15.01 -0.45
N SER A 227 27.10 15.09 0.68
CA SER A 227 28.54 15.35 0.73
C SER A 227 29.40 14.21 0.17
N LEU A 228 28.82 13.04 -0.11
CA LEU A 228 29.49 11.89 -0.73
C LEU A 228 30.08 12.19 -2.13
N ILE A 229 29.61 13.22 -2.80
CA ILE A 229 30.13 13.62 -4.12
C ILE A 229 31.50 14.26 -4.02
N HIS A 230 31.91 14.67 -2.83
CA HIS A 230 33.17 15.35 -2.57
C HIS A 230 34.24 14.43 -1.95
N ILE A 231 33.95 13.12 -1.83
CA ILE A 231 34.90 12.08 -1.43
C ILE A 231 35.40 11.37 -2.70
#